data_993d25ee289938a8328e71c1446e2063
#
_entry.id   993d25ee289938a8328e71c1446e2063
#
_cell.length_a   1.000
_cell.length_b   1.000
_cell.length_c   1.000
_cell.angle_alpha   90.00
_cell.angle_beta   90.00
_cell.angle_gamma   90.00
#
_symmetry.space_group_name_H-M   'P 1'
#
loop_
_entity.id
_entity.type
_entity.pdbx_description
1 polymer ?
#
loop_
_entity_poly.entity_id
_entity_poly.type
_entity_poly.pdbx_seq_one_letter_code
_entity_poly.pdbx_strand_id
1 'polypeptide(L)'
;MGFKSKQTYLTFSDLEKSLRDQKNKSLETLMNLDKTIIWDRIETILMRDYPVGYKKEGNKAYPPLFLFKCLLIQKWFRINSDPELENLINDRRSFRKFLGLSEIDASPDHSTFSKFRKRLTKGKFDLIVGDILTQFSEKGGSLILPSKTGEIGHTE
;
A
#
# COMPACT_ATOMS: atom_id res chain seq x y z
N MET A 1 -7.07 16.27 -32.62
CA MET A 1 -7.27 15.21 -32.48
C MET A 1 -6.62 14.59 -31.47
N GLY A 2 -7.05 14.37 -30.67
CA GLY A 2 -6.41 13.82 -29.64
C GLY A 2 -5.91 12.50 -30.02
N PHE A 3 -4.88 12.14 -29.47
CA PHE A 3 -4.40 10.88 -29.71
C PHE A 3 -4.98 9.91 -28.74
N LYS A 4 -6.28 9.91 -28.60
CA LYS A 4 -6.88 8.90 -27.80
C LYS A 4 -6.51 7.59 -28.31
N SER A 5 -6.33 7.52 -29.55
CA SER A 5 -5.87 6.32 -30.17
C SER A 5 -4.54 5.87 -29.65
N LYS A 6 -3.85 6.75 -29.01
CA LYS A 6 -2.62 6.34 -28.38
C LYS A 6 -2.84 5.22 -27.39
N GLN A 7 -4.02 5.18 -26.81
CA GLN A 7 -4.35 4.15 -25.86
C GLN A 7 -4.60 2.80 -26.49
N THR A 8 -4.85 2.80 -27.80
CA THR A 8 -5.08 1.56 -28.48
C THR A 8 -3.80 0.95 -29.03
N TYR A 9 -2.71 1.72 -29.02
CA TYR A 9 -1.46 1.20 -29.50
C TYR A 9 -0.64 0.72 -28.35
N LEU A 10 -0.38 -0.56 -28.30
CA LEU A 10 0.51 -1.13 -27.31
C LEU A 10 1.93 -0.90 -27.75
N THR A 11 2.72 -0.30 -26.91
CA THR A 11 4.12 -0.13 -27.17
C THR A 11 4.88 -1.34 -26.65
N PHE A 12 6.13 -1.48 -27.04
CA PHE A 12 6.98 -2.53 -26.52
C PHE A 12 7.13 -2.39 -25.02
N SER A 13 7.19 -1.14 -24.53
CA SER A 13 7.25 -0.85 -23.10
C SER A 13 6.01 -1.35 -22.37
N ASP A 14 4.84 -1.18 -22.97
CA ASP A 14 3.60 -1.65 -22.37
C ASP A 14 3.57 -3.17 -22.27
N LEU A 15 4.06 -3.85 -23.27
CA LEU A 15 4.15 -5.29 -23.27
C LEU A 15 5.11 -5.78 -22.18
N GLU A 16 6.26 -5.14 -22.07
CA GLU A 16 7.23 -5.50 -21.02
C GLU A 16 6.65 -5.31 -19.64
N LYS A 17 5.91 -4.22 -19.42
CA LYS A 17 5.25 -3.97 -18.14
C LYS A 17 4.22 -5.05 -17.84
N SER A 18 3.43 -5.42 -18.84
CA SER A 18 2.42 -6.45 -18.69
C SER A 18 3.02 -7.78 -18.30
N LEU A 19 4.10 -8.19 -18.99
CA LEU A 19 4.77 -9.43 -18.68
C LEU A 19 5.39 -9.41 -17.28
N ARG A 20 5.95 -8.27 -16.90
CA ARG A 20 6.54 -8.10 -15.60
C ARG A 20 5.49 -8.22 -14.50
N ASP A 21 4.32 -7.59 -14.71
CA ASP A 21 3.23 -7.65 -13.75
C ASP A 21 2.72 -9.08 -13.56
N GLN A 22 2.63 -9.84 -14.64
CA GLN A 22 2.19 -11.22 -14.54
C GLN A 22 3.10 -12.09 -13.69
N LYS A 23 4.40 -11.76 -13.66
CA LYS A 23 5.37 -12.51 -12.88
C LYS A 23 5.66 -11.89 -11.52
N ASN A 24 5.02 -10.77 -11.21
CA ASN A 24 5.30 -10.06 -9.97
C ASN A 24 4.46 -10.61 -8.83
N LYS A 25 5.07 -11.46 -8.02
CA LYS A 25 4.38 -12.08 -6.88
C LYS A 25 4.02 -11.10 -5.79
N SER A 26 4.82 -10.07 -5.60
CA SER A 26 4.49 -9.01 -4.65
C SER A 26 3.22 -8.28 -5.08
N LEU A 27 3.10 -7.99 -6.37
CA LEU A 27 1.92 -7.35 -6.90
C LEU A 27 0.69 -8.24 -6.72
N GLU A 28 0.82 -9.53 -7.05
CA GLU A 28 -0.27 -10.49 -6.90
C GLU A 28 -0.76 -10.55 -5.46
N THR A 29 0.16 -10.66 -4.50
CA THR A 29 -0.16 -10.74 -3.09
C THR A 29 -0.87 -9.46 -2.62
N LEU A 30 -0.35 -8.31 -3.00
CA LEU A 30 -0.95 -7.03 -2.61
C LEU A 30 -2.31 -6.82 -3.25
N MET A 31 -2.49 -7.25 -4.51
CA MET A 31 -3.79 -7.11 -5.17
C MET A 31 -4.82 -8.05 -4.55
N ASN A 32 -4.44 -9.24 -4.15
CA ASN A 32 -5.33 -10.17 -3.46
C ASN A 32 -5.77 -9.59 -2.12
N LEU A 33 -4.84 -9.00 -1.38
CA LEU A 33 -5.16 -8.33 -0.12
C LEU A 33 -6.14 -7.19 -0.37
N ASP A 34 -5.86 -6.37 -1.37
CA ASP A 34 -6.68 -5.21 -1.68
C ASP A 34 -8.13 -5.58 -2.01
N LYS A 35 -8.32 -6.68 -2.73
CA LYS A 35 -9.64 -7.17 -3.09
C LYS A 35 -10.39 -7.78 -1.92
N THR A 36 -9.68 -8.35 -0.97
CA THR A 36 -10.28 -9.11 0.12
C THR A 36 -10.70 -8.23 1.29
N ILE A 37 -9.92 -7.19 1.56
CA ILE A 37 -10.12 -6.37 2.75
C ILE A 37 -11.16 -5.28 2.51
N ILE A 38 -12.02 -5.07 3.50
CA ILE A 38 -12.99 -3.99 3.48
C ILE A 38 -12.30 -2.75 4.05
N TRP A 39 -11.73 -1.95 3.17
CA TRP A 39 -10.93 -0.79 3.57
C TRP A 39 -11.76 0.30 4.23
N ASP A 40 -13.03 0.45 3.85
CA ASP A 40 -13.90 1.46 4.44
C ASP A 40 -14.02 1.29 5.95
N ARG A 41 -14.05 0.07 6.42
CA ARG A 41 -14.10 -0.23 7.84
C ARG A 41 -12.85 0.26 8.55
N ILE A 42 -11.70 0.04 7.92
CA ILE A 42 -10.42 0.47 8.47
C ILE A 42 -10.31 1.99 8.42
N GLU A 43 -10.73 2.59 7.32
CA GLU A 43 -10.72 4.03 7.18
C GLU A 43 -11.56 4.71 8.27
N THR A 44 -12.73 4.15 8.56
CA THR A 44 -13.59 4.68 9.61
C THR A 44 -12.88 4.67 10.96
N ILE A 45 -12.18 3.60 11.28
CA ILE A 45 -11.42 3.49 12.53
C ILE A 45 -10.30 4.54 12.56
N LEU A 46 -9.58 4.67 11.46
CA LEU A 46 -8.46 5.62 11.36
C LEU A 46 -8.92 7.06 11.46
N MET A 47 -10.01 7.40 10.79
CA MET A 47 -10.52 8.77 10.79
C MET A 47 -11.01 9.20 12.17
N ARG A 48 -11.46 8.26 12.99
CA ARG A 48 -11.88 8.57 14.35
C ARG A 48 -10.70 9.04 15.18
N ASP A 49 -9.55 8.39 15.01
CA ASP A 49 -8.38 8.64 15.85
C ASP A 49 -7.34 9.54 15.20
N TYR A 50 -7.44 9.72 13.91
CA TYR A 50 -6.50 10.55 13.15
C TYR A 50 -7.26 11.42 12.17
N PRO A 51 -8.07 12.37 12.68
CA PRO A 51 -8.85 13.23 11.81
C PRO A 51 -7.94 14.19 11.05
N VAL A 52 -8.00 14.15 9.74
CA VAL A 52 -7.25 15.04 8.87
C VAL A 52 -8.18 15.60 7.81
N GLY A 53 -7.73 16.65 7.14
CA GLY A 53 -8.51 17.22 6.06
C GLY A 53 -9.52 18.27 6.50
N TYR A 54 -9.57 18.59 7.80
CA TYR A 54 -10.49 19.60 8.29
C TYR A 54 -9.92 21.01 8.22
N LYS A 55 -8.61 21.15 8.00
CA LYS A 55 -8.01 22.46 7.86
C LYS A 55 -8.13 22.93 6.43
N LYS A 56 -8.67 24.11 6.25
CA LYS A 56 -8.80 24.70 4.92
C LYS A 56 -7.51 25.30 4.40
N GLU A 57 -6.60 25.64 5.30
CA GLU A 57 -5.35 26.29 4.97
C GLU A 57 -4.17 25.36 5.22
N GLY A 58 -3.10 25.55 4.46
CA GLY A 58 -1.89 24.76 4.59
C GLY A 58 -1.82 23.63 3.58
N ASN A 59 -0.79 22.82 3.69
CA ASN A 59 -0.62 21.66 2.81
C ASN A 59 -1.69 20.62 3.09
N LYS A 60 -2.24 20.05 2.03
CA LYS A 60 -3.23 19.00 2.19
C LYS A 60 -2.56 17.79 2.84
N ALA A 61 -3.23 17.27 3.85
CA ALA A 61 -2.75 16.06 4.50
C ALA A 61 -3.05 14.84 3.65
N TYR A 62 -2.19 13.84 3.73
CA TYR A 62 -2.48 12.56 3.11
C TYR A 62 -3.62 11.87 3.86
N PRO A 63 -4.50 11.15 3.14
CA PRO A 63 -5.54 10.38 3.83
C PRO A 63 -4.93 9.36 4.79
N PRO A 64 -5.50 9.18 5.97
CA PRO A 64 -4.93 8.22 6.93
C PRO A 64 -4.90 6.80 6.41
N LEU A 65 -5.86 6.40 5.60
CA LEU A 65 -5.84 5.06 5.01
C LEU A 65 -4.63 4.88 4.09
N PHE A 66 -4.31 5.90 3.31
CA PHE A 66 -3.14 5.85 2.43
C PHE A 66 -1.86 5.67 3.24
N LEU A 67 -1.69 6.46 4.30
CA LEU A 67 -0.52 6.35 5.16
C LEU A 67 -0.47 5.00 5.88
N PHE A 68 -1.63 4.51 6.31
CA PHE A 68 -1.70 3.19 6.93
C PHE A 68 -1.26 2.10 5.96
N LYS A 69 -1.69 2.16 4.72
CA LYS A 69 -1.26 1.19 3.71
C LYS A 69 0.25 1.25 3.47
N CYS A 70 0.85 2.44 3.53
CA CYS A 70 2.30 2.58 3.43
C CYS A 70 3.00 1.85 4.59
N LEU A 71 2.50 2.04 5.81
CA LEU A 71 3.07 1.36 6.97
C LEU A 71 2.83 -0.15 6.93
N LEU A 72 1.72 -0.57 6.35
CA LEU A 72 1.42 -1.99 6.17
C LEU A 72 2.45 -2.63 5.24
N ILE A 73 2.77 -1.96 4.14
CA ILE A 73 3.82 -2.40 3.24
C ILE A 73 5.15 -2.50 3.98
N GLN A 74 5.48 -1.49 4.78
CA GLN A 74 6.72 -1.48 5.54
C GLN A 74 6.82 -2.70 6.44
N LYS A 75 5.76 -2.98 7.18
CA LYS A 75 5.73 -4.12 8.09
C LYS A 75 5.78 -5.44 7.33
N TRP A 76 4.99 -5.55 6.29
CA TRP A 76 4.83 -6.78 5.53
C TRP A 76 6.11 -7.17 4.81
N PHE A 77 6.77 -6.20 4.18
CA PHE A 77 7.99 -6.47 3.43
C PHE A 77 9.25 -6.24 4.26
N ARG A 78 9.08 -6.00 5.56
CA ARG A 78 10.19 -5.85 6.52
C ARG A 78 11.19 -4.79 6.07
N ILE A 79 10.68 -3.63 5.71
CA ILE A 79 11.49 -2.50 5.29
C ILE A 79 12.03 -1.82 6.56
N ASN A 80 13.34 -1.72 6.65
CA ASN A 80 14.01 -1.37 7.91
C ASN A 80 13.92 0.09 8.32
N SER A 81 13.70 1.00 7.37
CA SER A 81 13.69 2.42 7.71
C SER A 81 12.68 3.18 6.86
N ASP A 82 12.30 4.36 7.35
CA ASP A 82 11.37 5.22 6.62
C ASP A 82 11.96 5.77 5.32
N PRO A 83 13.24 6.16 5.27
CA PRO A 83 13.84 6.55 3.99
C PRO A 83 13.85 5.42 2.97
N GLU A 84 14.08 4.18 3.41
CA GLU A 84 14.02 3.04 2.51
C GLU A 84 12.60 2.82 1.99
N LEU A 85 11.59 2.97 2.87
CA LEU A 85 10.20 2.87 2.45
C LEU A 85 9.87 3.92 1.39
N GLU A 86 10.29 5.15 1.60
CA GLU A 86 10.10 6.22 0.62
C GLU A 86 10.70 5.85 -0.73
N ASN A 87 11.94 5.38 -0.73
CA ASN A 87 12.62 4.97 -1.96
C ASN A 87 11.90 3.82 -2.66
N LEU A 88 11.47 2.82 -1.90
CA LEU A 88 10.81 1.65 -2.48
C LEU A 88 9.43 1.99 -3.04
N ILE A 89 8.69 2.89 -2.40
CA ILE A 89 7.40 3.33 -2.92
C ILE A 89 7.60 4.07 -4.24
N ASN A 90 8.63 4.89 -4.33
CA ASN A 90 8.91 5.60 -5.58
C ASN A 90 9.36 4.65 -6.70
N ASP A 91 9.99 3.54 -6.35
CA ASP A 91 10.60 2.64 -7.32
C ASP A 91 9.75 1.44 -7.68
N ARG A 92 9.05 0.83 -6.72
CA ARG A 92 8.33 -0.43 -6.95
C ARG A 92 6.94 -0.25 -7.50
N ARG A 93 6.73 -0.82 -8.68
CA ARG A 93 5.44 -0.79 -9.34
C ARG A 93 4.32 -1.45 -8.51
N SER A 94 4.63 -2.56 -7.84
CA SER A 94 3.64 -3.26 -7.02
C SER A 94 3.14 -2.40 -5.88
N PHE A 95 4.04 -1.68 -5.23
CA PHE A 95 3.68 -0.80 -4.12
C PHE A 95 2.84 0.37 -4.62
N ARG A 96 3.24 0.94 -5.74
CA ARG A 96 2.53 2.09 -6.32
C ARG A 96 1.11 1.71 -6.72
N LYS A 97 0.93 0.55 -7.31
CA LYS A 97 -0.41 0.06 -7.67
C LYS A 97 -1.27 -0.18 -6.45
N PHE A 98 -0.73 -0.81 -5.43
CA PHE A 98 -1.47 -1.05 -4.19
C PHE A 98 -1.90 0.25 -3.53
N LEU A 99 -1.03 1.26 -3.57
CA LEU A 99 -1.31 2.57 -2.97
C LEU A 99 -2.15 3.48 -3.85
N GLY A 100 -2.37 3.11 -5.10
CA GLY A 100 -3.13 3.93 -6.03
C GLY A 100 -2.36 5.14 -6.56
N LEU A 101 -1.03 5.09 -6.53
CA LEU A 101 -0.20 6.17 -7.04
C LEU A 101 -0.05 6.09 -8.55
N SER A 102 -0.20 7.22 -9.23
CA SER A 102 0.08 7.30 -10.65
C SER A 102 1.59 7.39 -10.88
N GLU A 103 2.01 7.29 -12.12
CA GLU A 103 3.44 7.34 -12.44
C GLU A 103 4.11 8.66 -12.07
N ILE A 104 3.35 9.73 -11.99
CA ILE A 104 3.89 11.05 -11.68
C ILE A 104 3.82 11.40 -10.19
N ASP A 105 3.07 10.63 -9.40
CA ASP A 105 2.95 10.91 -7.98
C ASP A 105 4.19 10.43 -7.22
N ALA A 106 4.64 11.24 -6.29
CA ALA A 106 5.75 10.86 -5.42
C ALA A 106 5.23 10.24 -4.13
N SER A 107 6.06 9.42 -3.50
CA SER A 107 5.81 8.93 -2.15
C SER A 107 5.78 10.11 -1.17
N PRO A 108 5.04 9.98 -0.06
CA PRO A 108 5.24 10.90 1.04
C PRO A 108 6.70 10.90 1.50
N ASP A 109 7.14 12.01 2.06
CA ASP A 109 8.46 12.11 2.65
C ASP A 109 8.57 11.16 3.86
N HIS A 110 9.76 10.65 4.10
CA HIS A 110 9.98 9.70 5.20
C HIS A 110 9.54 10.25 6.57
N SER A 111 9.67 11.56 6.78
CA SER A 111 9.23 12.16 8.04
C SER A 111 7.73 12.09 8.24
N THR A 112 6.95 12.04 7.15
CA THR A 112 5.51 11.88 7.21
C THR A 112 5.14 10.53 7.81
N PHE A 113 5.84 9.47 7.43
CA PHE A 113 5.60 8.13 7.99
C PHE A 113 5.88 8.10 9.49
N SER A 114 6.98 8.71 9.89
CA SER A 114 7.37 8.77 11.30
C SER A 114 6.32 9.49 12.15
N LYS A 115 5.86 10.62 11.68
CA LYS A 115 4.82 11.41 12.38
C LYS A 115 3.50 10.63 12.47
N PHE A 116 3.10 10.00 11.39
CA PHE A 116 1.87 9.23 11.37
C PHE A 116 1.94 8.05 12.33
N ARG A 117 3.08 7.35 12.35
CA ARG A 117 3.28 6.19 13.23
C ARG A 117 3.15 6.59 14.69
N LYS A 118 3.69 7.74 15.07
CA LYS A 118 3.59 8.23 16.44
C LYS A 118 2.15 8.54 16.83
N ARG A 119 1.39 9.14 15.92
CA ARG A 119 0.00 9.48 16.19
C ARG A 119 -0.89 8.26 16.24
N LEU A 120 -0.64 7.30 15.36
CA LEU A 120 -1.45 6.09 15.31
C LEU A 120 -1.20 5.18 16.50
N THR A 121 0.01 5.15 17.00
CA THR A 121 0.56 4.26 18.03
C THR A 121 0.66 2.80 17.54
N LYS A 122 1.63 2.11 18.08
CA LYS A 122 1.89 0.72 17.71
C LYS A 122 0.70 -0.19 18.06
N GLY A 123 0.12 0.03 19.23
CA GLY A 123 -1.00 -0.81 19.68
C GLY A 123 -2.18 -0.75 18.74
N LYS A 124 -2.53 0.46 18.28
CA LYS A 124 -3.65 0.61 17.35
C LYS A 124 -3.31 0.03 15.98
N PHE A 125 -2.08 0.24 15.52
CA PHE A 125 -1.63 -0.35 14.26
C PHE A 125 -1.78 -1.88 14.31
N ASP A 126 -1.31 -2.49 15.38
CA ASP A 126 -1.37 -3.95 15.53
C ASP A 126 -2.81 -4.45 15.60
N LEU A 127 -3.70 -3.71 16.25
CA LEU A 127 -5.13 -4.06 16.29
C LEU A 127 -5.74 -4.06 14.90
N ILE A 128 -5.44 -3.07 14.10
CA ILE A 128 -5.96 -2.97 12.73
C ILE A 128 -5.40 -4.09 11.87
N VAL A 129 -4.11 -4.39 12.00
CA VAL A 129 -3.50 -5.50 11.27
C VAL A 129 -4.17 -6.81 11.65
N GLY A 130 -4.48 -7.00 12.94
CA GLY A 130 -5.22 -8.17 13.39
C GLY A 130 -6.59 -8.29 12.73
N ASP A 131 -7.30 -7.18 12.59
CA ASP A 131 -8.59 -7.16 11.91
C ASP A 131 -8.45 -7.54 10.44
N ILE A 132 -7.40 -7.05 9.78
CA ILE A 132 -7.11 -7.41 8.39
C ILE A 132 -6.89 -8.91 8.25
N LEU A 133 -6.10 -9.49 9.13
CA LEU A 133 -5.83 -10.92 9.10
C LEU A 133 -7.11 -11.73 9.33
N THR A 134 -7.97 -11.27 10.23
CA THR A 134 -9.26 -11.90 10.50
C THR A 134 -10.15 -11.84 9.26
N GLN A 135 -10.27 -10.69 8.64
CA GLN A 135 -11.09 -10.55 7.43
C GLN A 135 -10.60 -11.48 6.33
N PHE A 136 -9.28 -11.57 6.17
CA PHE A 136 -8.71 -12.42 5.14
C PHE A 136 -9.02 -13.89 5.41
N SER A 137 -8.87 -14.30 6.66
CA SER A 137 -9.16 -15.67 7.08
C SER A 137 -10.63 -16.04 6.90
N GLU A 138 -11.55 -15.14 7.27
CA GLU A 138 -12.98 -15.37 7.14
C GLU A 138 -13.42 -15.57 5.70
N LYS A 139 -12.69 -15.02 4.75
CA LYS A 139 -13.00 -15.19 3.33
C LYS A 139 -12.30 -16.40 2.72
N GLY A 140 -11.79 -17.30 3.55
CA GLY A 140 -11.17 -18.53 3.09
C GLY A 140 -9.75 -18.34 2.57
N GLY A 141 -9.19 -17.15 2.74
CA GLY A 141 -7.83 -16.87 2.33
C GLY A 141 -6.83 -17.16 3.41
N SER A 142 -5.59 -17.14 3.04
CA SER A 142 -4.48 -17.27 3.96
C SER A 142 -3.47 -16.20 3.63
N LEU A 143 -3.25 -15.28 4.57
CA LEU A 143 -2.32 -14.20 4.35
C LEU A 143 -0.94 -14.64 4.82
N ILE A 144 -0.06 -14.80 3.86
CA ILE A 144 1.31 -15.24 4.13
C ILE A 144 2.21 -14.02 4.01
N LEU A 145 2.89 -13.69 5.09
CA LEU A 145 3.81 -12.56 5.10
C LEU A 145 5.12 -12.94 4.40
N PRO A 146 5.62 -12.09 3.50
CA PRO A 146 6.89 -12.35 2.84
C PRO A 146 8.02 -12.38 3.86
N SER A 147 8.99 -13.24 3.62
CA SER A 147 10.17 -13.30 4.46
C SER A 147 11.17 -12.25 4.02
N LYS A 148 12.20 -12.02 4.84
CA LYS A 148 13.27 -11.08 4.49
C LYS A 148 14.04 -11.51 3.27
N THR A 149 14.07 -12.81 2.98
CA THR A 149 14.78 -13.32 1.83
C THR A 149 13.96 -13.22 0.56
N GLY A 150 12.76 -12.69 0.64
CA GLY A 150 11.86 -12.61 -0.50
C GLY A 150 10.99 -13.84 -0.66
N GLU A 151 11.17 -14.83 0.15
CA GLU A 151 10.31 -15.99 0.13
C GLU A 151 9.02 -15.69 0.87
N ILE A 152 7.95 -16.32 0.42
CA ILE A 152 6.69 -16.20 1.10
C ILE A 152 6.64 -17.28 2.15
N GLY A 153 6.41 -16.88 3.39
CA GLY A 153 6.33 -17.84 4.48
C GLY A 153 5.17 -18.80 4.29
N HIS A 154 5.30 -19.98 4.87
CA HIS A 154 4.23 -20.96 4.78
C HIS A 154 3.35 -20.87 5.99
N THR A 155 2.05 -21.01 5.75
CA THR A 155 1.10 -21.04 6.84
C THR A 155 0.60 -22.44 6.92
N GLU A 156 0.66 -23.00 8.08
CA GLU A 156 0.16 -24.35 8.30
C GLU A 156 -1.30 -24.34 8.73
#